data_69ec55a0521b8e50d2a9a8e2933e9533
#
_entry.id   69ec55a0521b8e50d2a9a8e2933e9533
#
_cell.length_a   1.000
_cell.length_b   1.000
_cell.length_c   1.000
_cell.angle_alpha   90.00
_cell.angle_beta   90.00
_cell.angle_gamma   90.00
#
_symmetry.space_group_name_H-M   'P 1'
#
loop_
_entity.id
_entity.type
_entity.pdbx_description
1 polymer ?
#
loop_
_entity_poly.entity_id
_entity_poly.type
_entity_poly.pdbx_seq_one_letter_code
_entity_poly.pdbx_strand_id
1 'polypeptide(L)'
;IMPSLVGSEMCIRDRPKATILAIISLLVVALVTHVLPVLGLILCLFATIPGIVLWNRSIQSFGISALVTVVLTTLLGNTFVLSMMVLILLLSAIIGQLLKERTSKERILYISTASLSLVTLIGWMLLQTFDKIPTAAVLIKPFKNAMHEAFLTSGIDSNYRQILEESFRQMTVQLPSFLIIVIFIFVLINLIITFPILRKFKVATPIFKPLFAWQMSRNLLWFYLIVLICVMIASEPSTFQSIVLNFDVVLSLVMYIQGLSVIHFFGKAKRWPNFATILVMVVGTLLTPATHIVGLLGVIDLCINLKKIIKK
;
A
#
# COMPACT_ATOMS: atom_id res chain seq x y z
N ILE A 1 -4.96 21.32 49.17
CA ILE A 1 -4.60 20.01 48.57
C ILE A 1 -3.95 20.28 47.24
N MET A 2 -2.66 20.17 47.15
CA MET A 2 -1.89 20.19 45.91
C MET A 2 -1.66 18.76 45.43
N PRO A 3 -2.33 18.26 44.42
CA PRO A 3 -1.89 17.10 43.66
C PRO A 3 -1.59 17.53 42.23
N SER A 4 -0.37 17.52 41.80
CA SER A 4 -0.06 17.41 40.35
C SER A 4 1.34 17.75 39.88
N LEU A 5 2.26 18.11 40.77
CA LEU A 5 3.65 18.41 40.35
C LEU A 5 4.48 17.16 40.07
N VAL A 6 4.17 16.03 40.72
CA VAL A 6 4.92 14.78 40.54
C VAL A 6 4.68 14.10 39.17
N GLY A 7 3.51 14.31 38.56
CA GLY A 7 3.18 13.74 37.25
C GLY A 7 3.84 14.43 36.04
N SER A 8 4.15 15.71 36.16
CA SER A 8 4.73 16.50 35.06
C SER A 8 6.23 16.27 34.89
N GLU A 9 6.97 16.12 35.97
CA GLU A 9 8.42 15.90 35.92
C GLU A 9 8.81 14.51 35.40
N MET A 10 8.02 13.47 35.72
CA MET A 10 8.24 12.13 35.19
C MET A 10 8.02 12.05 33.69
N CYS A 11 7.05 12.80 33.15
CA CYS A 11 6.81 12.90 31.69
C CYS A 11 7.92 13.64 30.94
N ILE A 12 8.59 14.61 31.56
CA ILE A 12 9.65 15.41 30.92
C ILE A 12 10.96 14.61 30.84
N ARG A 13 11.27 13.83 31.87
CA ARG A 13 12.51 13.06 31.96
C ARG A 13 12.57 11.85 31.00
N ASP A 14 11.43 11.33 30.56
CA ASP A 14 11.37 10.18 29.64
C ASP A 14 11.36 10.58 28.14
N ARG A 15 11.17 11.85 27.81
CA ARG A 15 11.15 12.34 26.43
C ARG A 15 12.47 12.10 25.68
N PRO A 16 13.66 12.45 26.22
CA PRO A 16 14.91 12.26 25.50
C PRO A 16 15.25 10.78 25.28
N LYS A 17 14.94 9.91 26.24
CA LYS A 17 15.18 8.47 26.13
C LYS A 17 14.34 7.84 25.00
N ALA A 18 13.06 8.19 24.90
CA ALA A 18 12.20 7.68 23.85
C ALA A 18 12.63 8.18 22.46
N THR A 19 13.08 9.43 22.37
CA THR A 19 13.60 10.01 21.12
C THR A 19 14.88 9.31 20.66
N ILE A 20 15.83 9.10 21.58
CA ILE A 20 17.08 8.39 21.29
C ILE A 20 16.80 6.95 20.85
N LEU A 21 15.92 6.23 21.55
CA LEU A 21 15.55 4.85 21.20
C LEU A 21 14.91 4.78 19.81
N ALA A 22 14.07 5.74 19.46
CA ALA A 22 13.46 5.81 18.14
C ALA A 22 14.50 6.09 17.05
N ILE A 23 15.43 7.01 17.25
CA ILE A 23 16.53 7.28 16.32
C ILE A 23 17.36 6.01 16.11
N ILE A 24 17.77 5.34 17.19
CA ILE A 24 18.55 4.10 17.10
C ILE A 24 17.78 3.03 16.32
N SER A 25 16.50 2.83 16.62
CA SER A 25 15.69 1.82 15.92
C SER A 25 15.54 2.11 14.43
N LEU A 26 15.32 3.38 14.04
CA LEU A 26 15.23 3.79 12.64
C LEU A 26 16.57 3.65 11.92
N LEU A 27 17.68 3.99 12.56
CA LEU A 27 19.02 3.84 12.00
C LEU A 27 19.40 2.37 11.82
N VAL A 28 19.03 1.50 12.76
CA VAL A 28 19.22 0.04 12.60
C VAL A 28 18.46 -0.47 11.37
N VAL A 29 17.20 -0.05 11.18
CA VAL A 29 16.43 -0.41 9.99
C VAL A 29 17.10 0.13 8.72
N ALA A 30 17.57 1.38 8.71
CA ALA A 30 18.27 1.97 7.58
C ALA A 30 19.54 1.19 7.23
N LEU A 31 20.34 0.81 8.24
CA LEU A 31 21.59 0.08 8.05
C LEU A 31 21.32 -1.35 7.55
N VAL A 32 20.32 -2.04 8.11
CA VAL A 32 19.92 -3.38 7.63
C VAL A 32 19.38 -3.30 6.20
N THR A 33 18.60 -2.27 5.85
CA THR A 33 18.09 -2.07 4.47
C THR A 33 19.24 -1.80 3.50
N HIS A 34 20.31 -1.14 3.95
CA HIS A 34 21.50 -0.89 3.12
C HIS A 34 22.28 -2.18 2.83
N VAL A 35 22.47 -3.05 3.83
CA VAL A 35 23.27 -4.29 3.72
C VAL A 35 22.45 -5.45 3.17
N LEU A 36 21.21 -5.61 3.64
CA LEU A 36 20.30 -6.71 3.33
C LEU A 36 18.93 -6.16 2.92
N PRO A 37 18.74 -5.70 1.66
CA PRO A 37 17.53 -4.97 1.23
C PRO A 37 16.23 -5.73 1.50
N VAL A 38 16.20 -7.05 1.26
CA VAL A 38 15.00 -7.88 1.47
C VAL A 38 14.60 -7.93 2.95
N LEU A 39 15.55 -8.14 3.85
CA LEU A 39 15.30 -8.13 5.29
C LEU A 39 14.91 -6.72 5.76
N GLY A 40 15.56 -5.69 5.21
CA GLY A 40 15.24 -4.30 5.48
C GLY A 40 13.80 -3.95 5.12
N LEU A 41 13.28 -4.40 3.98
CA LEU A 41 11.88 -4.20 3.59
C LEU A 41 10.89 -4.81 4.59
N ILE A 42 11.20 -5.98 5.15
CA ILE A 42 10.39 -6.61 6.20
C ILE A 42 10.43 -5.76 7.48
N LEU A 43 11.62 -5.28 7.87
CA LEU A 43 11.76 -4.42 9.05
C LEU A 43 11.08 -3.07 8.89
N CYS A 44 10.95 -2.56 7.66
CA CYS A 44 10.22 -1.32 7.36
C CYS A 44 8.74 -1.38 7.80
N LEU A 45 8.13 -2.57 7.86
CA LEU A 45 6.77 -2.75 8.40
C LEU A 45 6.67 -2.39 9.88
N PHE A 46 7.76 -2.52 10.63
CA PHE A 46 7.82 -2.19 12.07
C PHE A 46 8.40 -0.79 12.31
N ALA A 47 9.13 -0.23 11.36
CA ALA A 47 9.83 1.05 11.49
C ALA A 47 8.89 2.26 11.67
N THR A 48 7.61 2.14 11.31
CA THR A 48 6.61 3.18 11.56
C THR A 48 6.23 3.31 13.04
N ILE A 49 6.39 2.26 13.85
CA ILE A 49 5.95 2.22 15.25
C ILE A 49 6.63 3.32 16.10
N PRO A 50 7.97 3.42 16.15
CA PRO A 50 8.64 4.45 16.94
C PRO A 50 8.24 5.85 16.49
N GLY A 51 8.09 6.08 15.20
CA GLY A 51 7.65 7.36 14.64
C GLY A 51 6.24 7.74 15.10
N ILE A 52 5.27 6.82 15.02
CA ILE A 52 3.89 7.06 15.46
C ILE A 52 3.82 7.31 16.97
N VAL A 53 4.57 6.56 17.78
CA VAL A 53 4.62 6.75 19.22
C VAL A 53 5.18 8.14 19.58
N LEU A 54 6.26 8.58 18.91
CA LEU A 54 6.82 9.91 19.11
C LEU A 54 5.85 11.00 18.67
N TRP A 55 5.21 10.86 17.50
CA TRP A 55 4.21 11.83 17.01
C TRP A 55 3.08 12.05 18.02
N ASN A 56 2.59 10.96 18.61
CA ASN A 56 1.53 11.03 19.61
C ASN A 56 1.99 11.66 20.94
N ARG A 57 3.25 11.50 21.32
CA ARG A 57 3.81 12.08 22.55
C ARG A 57 4.25 13.54 22.37
N SER A 58 5.03 13.83 21.32
CA SER A 58 5.58 15.17 21.04
C SER A 58 5.98 15.28 19.57
N ILE A 59 5.35 16.22 18.84
CA ILE A 59 5.68 16.53 17.46
C ILE A 59 7.14 17.00 17.32
N GLN A 60 7.63 17.77 18.31
CA GLN A 60 9.02 18.25 18.31
C GLN A 60 10.01 17.07 18.39
N SER A 61 9.77 16.10 19.28
CA SER A 61 10.62 14.91 19.40
C SER A 61 10.61 14.08 18.12
N PHE A 62 9.45 13.97 17.44
CA PHE A 62 9.34 13.34 16.13
C PHE A 62 10.17 14.10 15.08
N GLY A 63 10.02 15.43 15.02
CA GLY A 63 10.76 16.28 14.07
C GLY A 63 12.28 16.13 14.21
N ILE A 64 12.79 16.16 15.46
CA ILE A 64 14.20 15.92 15.73
C ILE A 64 14.64 14.53 15.28
N SER A 65 13.87 13.49 15.62
CA SER A 65 14.23 12.12 15.23
C SER A 65 14.21 11.94 13.71
N ALA A 66 13.23 12.54 13.01
CA ALA A 66 13.11 12.50 11.55
C ALA A 66 14.31 13.20 10.89
N LEU A 67 14.64 14.41 11.36
CA LEU A 67 15.76 15.17 10.82
C LEU A 67 17.09 14.41 11.01
N VAL A 68 17.38 13.92 12.22
CA VAL A 68 18.59 13.15 12.50
C VAL A 68 18.65 11.88 11.65
N THR A 69 17.54 11.14 11.53
CA THR A 69 17.49 9.92 10.71
C THR A 69 17.76 10.24 9.24
N VAL A 70 17.13 11.28 8.67
CA VAL A 70 17.34 11.69 7.28
C VAL A 70 18.79 12.11 7.04
N VAL A 71 19.36 12.96 7.90
CA VAL A 71 20.76 13.41 7.78
C VAL A 71 21.72 12.22 7.83
N LEU A 72 21.55 11.29 8.77
CA LEU A 72 22.43 10.13 8.89
C LEU A 72 22.25 9.14 7.75
N THR A 73 21.04 8.98 7.22
CA THR A 73 20.81 8.13 6.03
C THR A 73 21.37 8.73 4.74
N THR A 74 21.45 10.05 4.61
CA THR A 74 22.14 10.70 3.47
C THR A 74 23.62 10.38 3.45
N LEU A 75 24.26 10.25 4.61
CA LEU A 75 25.67 9.88 4.73
C LEU A 75 25.96 8.45 4.26
N LEU A 76 24.96 7.56 4.22
CA LEU A 76 25.10 6.21 3.65
C LEU A 76 25.24 6.23 2.11
N GLY A 77 24.94 7.35 1.45
CA GLY A 77 25.07 7.53 0.01
C GLY A 77 24.12 6.68 -0.85
N ASN A 78 23.14 6.00 -0.24
CA ASN A 78 22.20 5.12 -0.93
C ASN A 78 20.84 5.80 -1.09
N THR A 79 20.51 6.24 -2.30
CA THR A 79 19.25 6.92 -2.63
C THR A 79 18.01 6.07 -2.33
N PHE A 80 18.11 4.74 -2.49
CA PHE A 80 17.01 3.83 -2.18
C PHE A 80 16.70 3.81 -0.68
N VAL A 81 17.72 3.67 0.16
CA VAL A 81 17.55 3.69 1.63
C VAL A 81 17.01 5.03 2.11
N LEU A 82 17.53 6.13 1.56
CA LEU A 82 17.07 7.47 1.89
C LEU A 82 15.58 7.65 1.54
N SER A 83 15.17 7.29 0.32
CA SER A 83 13.78 7.42 -0.11
C SER A 83 12.84 6.58 0.74
N MET A 84 13.24 5.33 1.07
CA MET A 84 12.46 4.46 1.95
C MET A 84 12.30 5.04 3.35
N MET A 85 13.36 5.60 3.95
CA MET A 85 13.27 6.22 5.29
C MET A 85 12.37 7.46 5.28
N VAL A 86 12.44 8.30 4.26
CA VAL A 86 11.55 9.46 4.09
C VAL A 86 10.10 9.01 4.01
N LEU A 87 9.79 7.98 3.21
CA LEU A 87 8.43 7.44 3.07
C LEU A 87 7.91 6.84 4.38
N ILE A 88 8.74 6.13 5.14
CA ILE A 88 8.38 5.57 6.46
C ILE A 88 8.10 6.68 7.48
N LEU A 89 8.92 7.72 7.52
CA LEU A 89 8.72 8.86 8.40
C LEU A 89 7.44 9.62 8.03
N LEU A 90 7.20 9.84 6.75
CA LEU A 90 5.96 10.44 6.25
C LEU A 90 4.73 9.61 6.65
N LEU A 91 4.78 8.29 6.42
CA LEU A 91 3.71 7.37 6.80
C LEU A 91 3.46 7.41 8.31
N SER A 92 4.53 7.46 9.12
CA SER A 92 4.42 7.55 10.57
C SER A 92 3.75 8.85 11.03
N ALA A 93 4.06 9.98 10.38
CA ALA A 93 3.45 11.27 10.64
C ALA A 93 1.96 11.27 10.29
N ILE A 94 1.61 10.79 9.10
CA ILE A 94 0.22 10.73 8.62
C ILE A 94 -0.62 9.85 9.54
N ILE A 95 -0.18 8.61 9.82
CA ILE A 95 -0.91 7.70 10.71
C ILE A 95 -0.99 8.31 12.12
N GLY A 96 0.10 8.87 12.64
CA GLY A 96 0.14 9.51 13.95
C GLY A 96 -0.85 10.66 14.07
N GLN A 97 -0.97 11.50 13.05
CA GLN A 97 -1.92 12.61 13.01
C GLN A 97 -3.38 12.11 12.96
N LEU A 98 -3.67 11.18 12.06
CA LEU A 98 -5.01 10.62 11.90
C LEU A 98 -5.49 9.86 13.15
N LEU A 99 -4.57 9.24 13.90
CA LEU A 99 -4.89 8.62 15.19
C LEU A 99 -5.21 9.67 16.26
N LYS A 100 -4.52 10.81 16.28
CA LYS A 100 -4.87 11.95 17.18
C LYS A 100 -6.26 12.49 16.89
N GLU A 101 -6.63 12.57 15.62
CA GLU A 101 -7.96 13.01 15.16
C GLU A 101 -9.05 11.95 15.36
N ARG A 102 -8.70 10.77 15.89
CA ARG A 102 -9.63 9.64 16.11
C ARG A 102 -10.42 9.26 14.86
N THR A 103 -9.79 9.33 13.71
CA THR A 103 -10.43 9.00 12.44
C THR A 103 -10.70 7.49 12.30
N SER A 104 -11.63 7.12 11.41
CA SER A 104 -11.92 5.71 11.14
C SER A 104 -10.72 5.03 10.45
N LYS A 105 -10.58 3.73 10.66
CA LYS A 105 -9.52 2.92 10.07
C LYS A 105 -9.51 2.95 8.54
N GLU A 106 -10.69 2.95 7.93
CA GLU A 106 -10.86 3.05 6.48
C GLU A 106 -10.29 4.37 5.98
N ARG A 107 -10.58 5.47 6.68
CA ARG A 107 -10.04 6.79 6.34
C ARG A 107 -8.52 6.84 6.54
N ILE A 108 -7.99 6.22 7.61
CA ILE A 108 -6.54 6.10 7.82
C ILE A 108 -5.90 5.37 6.64
N LEU A 109 -6.45 4.21 6.24
CA LEU A 109 -5.95 3.43 5.11
C LEU A 109 -5.95 4.25 3.82
N TYR A 110 -7.07 4.88 3.46
CA TYR A 110 -7.20 5.62 2.20
C TYR A 110 -6.31 6.86 2.15
N ILE A 111 -6.30 7.67 3.21
CA ILE A 111 -5.48 8.89 3.25
C ILE A 111 -4.00 8.53 3.25
N SER A 112 -3.58 7.53 4.04
CA SER A 112 -2.18 7.10 4.10
C SER A 112 -1.72 6.55 2.75
N THR A 113 -2.54 5.71 2.08
CA THR A 113 -2.22 5.19 0.75
C THR A 113 -2.15 6.30 -0.29
N ALA A 114 -3.17 7.19 -0.34
CA ALA A 114 -3.21 8.25 -1.33
C ALA A 114 -2.03 9.22 -1.18
N SER A 115 -1.75 9.66 0.06
CA SER A 115 -0.64 10.58 0.33
C SER A 115 0.72 9.93 0.01
N LEU A 116 0.92 8.68 0.43
CA LEU A 116 2.17 7.97 0.18
C LEU A 116 2.37 7.72 -1.32
N SER A 117 1.32 7.31 -2.04
CA SER A 117 1.35 7.11 -3.49
C SER A 117 1.67 8.39 -4.23
N LEU A 118 1.02 9.50 -3.86
CA LEU A 118 1.26 10.80 -4.47
C LEU A 118 2.72 11.24 -4.31
N VAL A 119 3.25 11.18 -3.09
CA VAL A 119 4.66 11.55 -2.80
C VAL A 119 5.62 10.63 -3.52
N THR A 120 5.33 9.32 -3.58
CA THR A 120 6.19 8.35 -4.28
C THR A 120 6.19 8.59 -5.79
N LEU A 121 5.04 8.85 -6.41
CA LEU A 121 4.96 9.13 -7.84
C LEU A 121 5.65 10.45 -8.21
N ILE A 122 5.43 11.51 -7.43
CA ILE A 122 6.12 12.79 -7.64
C ILE A 122 7.63 12.61 -7.44
N GLY A 123 8.04 11.95 -6.36
CA GLY A 123 9.44 11.66 -6.08
C GLY A 123 10.10 10.82 -7.19
N TRP A 124 9.40 9.82 -7.71
CA TRP A 124 9.85 9.03 -8.86
C TRP A 124 10.08 9.92 -10.08
N MET A 125 9.11 10.76 -10.44
CA MET A 125 9.24 11.68 -11.59
C MET A 125 10.44 12.64 -11.41
N LEU A 126 10.58 13.24 -10.23
CA LEU A 126 11.69 14.14 -9.93
C LEU A 126 13.04 13.41 -10.00
N LEU A 127 13.16 12.22 -9.41
CA LEU A 127 14.41 11.47 -9.44
C LEU A 127 14.77 10.97 -10.85
N GLN A 128 13.78 10.73 -11.71
CA GLN A 128 14.03 10.45 -13.13
C GLN A 128 14.55 11.66 -13.88
N THR A 129 14.02 12.86 -13.63
CA THR A 129 14.51 14.09 -14.29
C THR A 129 15.96 14.45 -13.92
N PHE A 130 16.43 13.95 -12.77
CA PHE A 130 17.82 14.10 -12.32
C PHE A 130 18.70 12.89 -12.61
N ASP A 131 18.25 11.95 -13.45
CA ASP A 131 18.95 10.70 -13.81
C ASP A 131 19.44 9.85 -12.61
N LYS A 132 18.74 9.98 -11.46
CA LYS A 132 19.06 9.22 -10.25
C LYS A 132 18.40 7.84 -10.20
N ILE A 133 17.32 7.65 -10.96
CA ILE A 133 16.57 6.40 -11.06
C ILE A 133 16.30 6.08 -12.52
N PRO A 134 16.43 4.79 -12.91
CA PRO A 134 16.17 4.37 -14.29
C PRO A 134 14.68 4.54 -14.65
N THR A 135 14.41 4.73 -15.92
CA THR A 135 13.05 4.80 -16.46
C THR A 135 12.32 3.46 -16.31
N ALA A 136 10.99 3.48 -16.34
CA ALA A 136 10.16 2.27 -16.27
C ALA A 136 10.57 1.21 -17.32
N ALA A 137 10.88 1.64 -18.54
CA ALA A 137 11.32 0.74 -19.60
C ALA A 137 12.66 0.03 -19.28
N VAL A 138 13.59 0.72 -18.63
CA VAL A 138 14.87 0.15 -18.21
C VAL A 138 14.68 -0.85 -17.07
N LEU A 139 13.76 -0.60 -16.14
CA LEU A 139 13.45 -1.52 -15.04
C LEU A 139 12.85 -2.85 -15.53
N ILE A 140 12.04 -2.81 -16.59
CA ILE A 140 11.37 -4.00 -17.15
C ILE A 140 12.30 -4.76 -18.09
N LYS A 141 13.34 -4.12 -18.65
CA LYS A 141 14.25 -4.71 -19.64
C LYS A 141 14.89 -6.04 -19.22
N PRO A 142 15.43 -6.23 -18.00
CA PRO A 142 15.99 -7.51 -17.57
C PRO A 142 14.97 -8.64 -17.59
N PHE A 143 13.74 -8.35 -17.12
CA PHE A 143 12.65 -9.33 -17.11
C PHE A 143 12.20 -9.69 -18.53
N LYS A 144 12.09 -8.68 -19.42
CA LYS A 144 11.81 -8.88 -20.84
C LYS A 144 12.87 -9.76 -21.51
N ASN A 145 14.15 -9.52 -21.26
CA ASN A 145 15.25 -10.31 -21.83
C ASN A 145 15.22 -11.75 -21.33
N ALA A 146 15.03 -11.97 -20.02
CA ALA A 146 14.93 -13.33 -19.45
C ALA A 146 13.75 -14.12 -20.04
N MET A 147 12.59 -13.48 -20.21
CA MET A 147 11.44 -14.10 -20.87
C MET A 147 11.73 -14.41 -22.34
N HIS A 148 12.39 -13.50 -23.07
CA HIS A 148 12.74 -13.69 -24.46
C HIS A 148 13.71 -14.89 -24.64
N GLU A 149 14.70 -15.03 -23.79
CA GLU A 149 15.62 -16.18 -23.78
C GLU A 149 14.88 -17.50 -23.47
N ALA A 150 13.98 -17.49 -22.48
CA ALA A 150 13.16 -18.67 -22.15
C ALA A 150 12.27 -19.12 -23.32
N PHE A 151 11.72 -18.17 -24.09
CA PHE A 151 10.90 -18.48 -25.27
C PHE A 151 11.73 -18.92 -26.48
N LEU A 152 12.95 -18.41 -26.66
CA LEU A 152 13.86 -18.86 -27.72
C LEU A 152 14.25 -20.35 -27.52
N THR A 153 14.48 -20.76 -26.29
CA THR A 153 14.79 -22.16 -25.96
C THR A 153 13.60 -23.11 -26.11
N SER A 154 12.37 -22.57 -26.05
CA SER A 154 11.13 -23.36 -26.13
C SER A 154 10.57 -23.52 -27.55
N GLY A 155 11.18 -22.93 -28.59
CA GLY A 155 10.74 -23.04 -30.00
C GLY A 155 9.38 -22.44 -30.30
N ILE A 156 8.94 -21.43 -29.55
CA ILE A 156 7.61 -20.83 -29.62
C ILE A 156 7.50 -19.87 -30.80
N ASP A 157 6.34 -19.88 -31.48
CA ASP A 157 6.00 -19.15 -32.70
C ASP A 157 6.17 -17.63 -32.67
N SER A 158 6.40 -17.02 -33.83
CA SER A 158 6.54 -15.56 -34.02
C SER A 158 5.36 -14.74 -33.50
N ASN A 159 4.14 -15.28 -33.54
CA ASN A 159 2.94 -14.63 -33.02
C ASN A 159 3.00 -14.34 -31.51
N TYR A 160 3.60 -15.25 -30.73
CA TYR A 160 3.78 -15.04 -29.31
C TYR A 160 4.75 -13.90 -29.00
N ARG A 161 5.72 -13.62 -29.88
CA ARG A 161 6.64 -12.49 -29.69
C ARG A 161 5.92 -11.16 -29.74
N GLN A 162 4.97 -10.99 -30.67
CA GLN A 162 4.18 -9.76 -30.75
C GLN A 162 3.28 -9.57 -29.53
N ILE A 163 2.63 -10.65 -29.05
CA ILE A 163 1.81 -10.61 -27.84
C ILE A 163 2.70 -10.26 -26.60
N LEU A 164 3.88 -10.81 -26.53
CA LEU A 164 4.82 -10.56 -25.45
C LEU A 164 5.30 -9.09 -25.45
N GLU A 165 5.68 -8.55 -26.62
CA GLU A 165 6.09 -7.16 -26.77
C GLU A 165 4.98 -6.21 -26.34
N GLU A 166 3.75 -6.46 -26.76
CA GLU A 166 2.59 -5.66 -26.39
C GLU A 166 2.30 -5.74 -24.88
N SER A 167 2.41 -6.95 -24.29
CA SER A 167 2.25 -7.14 -22.84
C SER A 167 3.29 -6.34 -22.05
N PHE A 168 4.54 -6.31 -22.49
CA PHE A 168 5.59 -5.49 -21.84
C PHE A 168 5.36 -4.00 -22.04
N ARG A 169 4.85 -3.58 -23.20
CA ARG A 169 4.46 -2.19 -23.43
C ARG A 169 3.37 -1.77 -22.44
N GLN A 170 2.32 -2.57 -22.31
CA GLN A 170 1.25 -2.31 -21.36
C GLN A 170 1.73 -2.31 -19.91
N MET A 171 2.58 -3.26 -19.53
CA MET A 171 3.19 -3.32 -18.19
C MET A 171 4.01 -2.05 -17.88
N THR A 172 4.73 -1.53 -18.87
CA THR A 172 5.49 -0.27 -18.72
C THR A 172 4.57 0.91 -18.48
N VAL A 173 3.46 1.00 -19.22
CA VAL A 173 2.46 2.06 -19.09
C VAL A 173 1.73 1.99 -17.74
N GLN A 174 1.43 0.77 -17.27
CA GLN A 174 0.68 0.54 -16.02
C GLN A 174 1.56 0.49 -14.77
N LEU A 175 2.88 0.72 -14.90
CA LEU A 175 3.80 0.67 -13.75
C LEU A 175 3.41 1.63 -12.60
N PRO A 176 2.92 2.87 -12.84
CA PRO A 176 2.42 3.73 -11.78
C PRO A 176 1.27 3.13 -10.97
N SER A 177 0.32 2.43 -11.62
CA SER A 177 -0.79 1.78 -10.92
C SER A 177 -0.33 0.58 -10.10
N PHE A 178 0.59 -0.24 -10.61
CA PHE A 178 1.20 -1.31 -9.83
C PHE A 178 1.91 -0.79 -8.58
N LEU A 179 2.59 0.35 -8.68
CA LEU A 179 3.23 1.00 -7.54
C LEU A 179 2.21 1.45 -6.49
N ILE A 180 1.08 2.03 -6.92
CA ILE A 180 -0.04 2.38 -6.02
C ILE A 180 -0.58 1.13 -5.30
N ILE A 181 -0.74 0.03 -6.02
CA ILE A 181 -1.20 -1.25 -5.46
C ILE A 181 -0.23 -1.78 -4.41
N VAL A 182 1.07 -1.77 -4.70
CA VAL A 182 2.12 -2.21 -3.77
C VAL A 182 2.10 -1.35 -2.51
N ILE A 183 1.98 -0.01 -2.66
CA ILE A 183 1.87 0.91 -1.52
C ILE A 183 0.61 0.62 -0.71
N PHE A 184 -0.54 0.38 -1.35
CA PHE A 184 -1.79 0.02 -0.66
C PHE A 184 -1.62 -1.24 0.18
N ILE A 185 -1.04 -2.30 -0.39
CA ILE A 185 -0.78 -3.55 0.30
C ILE A 185 0.19 -3.33 1.47
N PHE A 186 1.27 -2.58 1.24
CA PHE A 186 2.23 -2.24 2.28
C PHE A 186 1.58 -1.49 3.45
N VAL A 187 0.80 -0.44 3.17
CA VAL A 187 0.08 0.33 4.20
C VAL A 187 -0.92 -0.55 4.94
N LEU A 188 -1.67 -1.39 4.23
CA LEU A 188 -2.64 -2.31 4.84
C LEU A 188 -1.96 -3.29 5.82
N ILE A 189 -0.88 -3.95 5.39
CA ILE A 189 -0.11 -4.88 6.22
C ILE A 189 0.51 -4.12 7.41
N ASN A 190 1.08 -2.94 7.15
CA ASN A 190 1.64 -2.08 8.19
C ASN A 190 0.61 -1.75 9.26
N LEU A 191 -0.60 -1.33 8.90
CA LEU A 191 -1.67 -1.01 9.86
C LEU A 191 -2.12 -2.23 10.65
N ILE A 192 -2.23 -3.40 10.01
CA ILE A 192 -2.60 -4.67 10.67
C ILE A 192 -1.58 -5.04 11.75
N ILE A 193 -0.29 -4.86 11.47
CA ILE A 193 0.80 -5.18 12.40
C ILE A 193 0.93 -4.09 13.47
N THR A 194 0.89 -2.83 13.07
CA THR A 194 1.22 -1.69 13.93
C THR A 194 0.13 -1.39 14.96
N PHE A 195 -1.16 -1.50 14.61
CA PHE A 195 -2.24 -1.16 15.54
C PHE A 195 -2.28 -2.02 16.82
N PRO A 196 -2.15 -3.35 16.77
CA PRO A 196 -2.05 -4.16 17.99
C PRO A 196 -0.85 -3.78 18.87
N ILE A 197 0.28 -3.45 18.25
CA ILE A 197 1.50 -3.08 18.97
C ILE A 197 1.33 -1.70 19.63
N LEU A 198 0.76 -0.72 18.92
CA LEU A 198 0.51 0.62 19.45
C LEU A 198 -0.40 0.62 20.67
N ARG A 199 -1.37 -0.31 20.74
CA ARG A 199 -2.23 -0.46 21.94
C ARG A 199 -1.42 -0.82 23.17
N LYS A 200 -0.35 -1.62 23.04
CA LYS A 200 0.56 -1.93 24.16
C LYS A 200 1.29 -0.67 24.66
N PHE A 201 1.51 0.30 23.77
CA PHE A 201 2.07 1.62 24.10
C PHE A 201 1.01 2.65 24.53
N LYS A 202 -0.22 2.21 24.83
CA LYS A 202 -1.35 3.06 25.26
C LYS A 202 -1.79 4.11 24.19
N VAL A 203 -1.48 3.88 22.93
CA VAL A 203 -1.99 4.69 21.83
C VAL A 203 -3.34 4.11 21.39
N ALA A 204 -4.39 4.94 21.40
CA ALA A 204 -5.72 4.53 20.98
C ALA A 204 -5.73 4.25 19.47
N THR A 205 -6.06 3.02 19.07
CA THR A 205 -6.14 2.61 17.68
C THR A 205 -7.49 1.97 17.38
N PRO A 206 -8.06 2.23 16.18
CA PRO A 206 -9.31 1.58 15.78
C PRO A 206 -9.10 0.07 15.54
N ILE A 207 -10.17 -0.71 15.68
CA ILE A 207 -10.14 -2.15 15.39
C ILE A 207 -10.60 -2.39 13.96
N PHE A 208 -9.84 -3.14 13.15
CA PHE A 208 -10.26 -3.52 11.81
C PHE A 208 -11.51 -4.42 11.87
N LYS A 209 -12.55 -4.05 11.12
CA LYS A 209 -13.68 -4.95 10.89
C LYS A 209 -13.19 -6.09 10.00
N PRO A 210 -13.71 -7.31 10.18
CA PRO A 210 -13.38 -8.41 9.27
C PRO A 210 -13.82 -8.08 7.84
N LEU A 211 -13.16 -8.68 6.86
CA LEU A 211 -13.34 -8.40 5.42
C LEU A 211 -14.82 -8.49 4.99
N PHE A 212 -15.60 -9.42 5.53
CA PHE A 212 -17.03 -9.55 5.20
C PHE A 212 -17.88 -8.31 5.53
N ALA A 213 -17.41 -7.47 6.46
CA ALA A 213 -18.10 -6.23 6.84
C ALA A 213 -17.66 -5.00 6.05
N TRP A 214 -16.70 -5.17 5.13
CA TRP A 214 -16.25 -4.08 4.26
C TRP A 214 -17.29 -3.82 3.18
N GLN A 215 -17.57 -2.55 2.93
CA GLN A 215 -18.46 -2.10 1.87
C GLN A 215 -17.95 -0.77 1.34
N MET A 216 -17.64 -0.75 0.05
CA MET A 216 -17.21 0.45 -0.66
C MET A 216 -18.40 1.37 -0.95
N SER A 217 -18.13 2.64 -1.23
CA SER A 217 -19.16 3.60 -1.60
C SER A 217 -19.67 3.35 -3.03
N ARG A 218 -20.96 3.59 -3.27
CA ARG A 218 -21.54 3.48 -4.62
C ARG A 218 -20.93 4.46 -5.63
N ASN A 219 -20.38 5.57 -5.16
CA ASN A 219 -19.72 6.56 -6.03
C ASN A 219 -18.51 5.95 -6.75
N LEU A 220 -17.78 5.02 -6.10
CA LEU A 220 -16.68 4.30 -6.74
C LEU A 220 -17.13 3.45 -7.92
N LEU A 221 -18.33 2.87 -7.85
CA LEU A 221 -18.92 2.13 -8.97
C LEU A 221 -19.11 3.02 -10.21
N TRP A 222 -19.75 4.19 -10.02
CA TRP A 222 -19.99 5.11 -11.12
C TRP A 222 -18.67 5.60 -11.73
N PHE A 223 -17.69 5.90 -10.88
CA PHE A 223 -16.36 6.28 -11.35
C PHE A 223 -15.69 5.15 -12.14
N TYR A 224 -15.79 3.90 -11.68
CA TYR A 224 -15.27 2.74 -12.40
C TYR A 224 -15.94 2.55 -13.77
N LEU A 225 -17.26 2.68 -13.85
CA LEU A 225 -18.00 2.57 -15.12
C LEU A 225 -17.58 3.67 -16.13
N ILE A 226 -17.39 4.90 -15.65
CA ILE A 226 -16.89 5.99 -16.49
C ILE A 226 -15.50 5.65 -17.02
N VAL A 227 -14.60 5.16 -16.16
CA VAL A 227 -13.24 4.76 -16.57
C VAL A 227 -13.28 3.64 -17.60
N LEU A 228 -14.14 2.62 -17.44
CA LEU A 228 -14.31 1.55 -18.44
C LEU A 228 -14.76 2.10 -19.80
N ILE A 229 -15.70 3.04 -19.83
CA ILE A 229 -16.13 3.69 -21.07
C ILE A 229 -14.95 4.46 -21.68
N CYS A 230 -14.17 5.19 -20.88
CA CYS A 230 -12.99 5.91 -21.34
C CYS A 230 -11.91 4.96 -21.91
N VAL A 231 -11.71 3.76 -21.34
CA VAL A 231 -10.81 2.75 -21.89
C VAL A 231 -11.25 2.31 -23.28
N MET A 232 -12.58 2.13 -23.48
CA MET A 232 -13.12 1.72 -24.80
C MET A 232 -12.99 2.79 -25.88
N ILE A 233 -12.99 4.07 -25.50
CA ILE A 233 -12.93 5.20 -26.45
C ILE A 233 -11.48 5.65 -26.70
N ALA A 234 -10.56 5.35 -25.76
CA ALA A 234 -9.18 5.80 -25.84
C ALA A 234 -8.46 5.16 -27.04
N SER A 235 -8.00 6.00 -27.98
CA SER A 235 -7.19 5.57 -29.12
C SER A 235 -5.73 5.33 -28.74
N GLU A 236 -5.10 4.36 -29.36
CA GLU A 236 -3.68 4.03 -29.18
C GLU A 236 -2.77 4.76 -30.18
N PRO A 237 -1.53 5.11 -29.77
CA PRO A 237 -1.03 5.35 -28.43
C PRO A 237 -1.32 6.80 -28.01
N SER A 238 -1.90 7.02 -26.82
CA SER A 238 -2.16 8.37 -26.34
C SER A 238 -1.85 8.51 -24.85
N THR A 239 -1.50 9.73 -24.41
CA THR A 239 -1.33 10.05 -22.98
C THR A 239 -2.64 9.82 -22.22
N PHE A 240 -3.77 10.11 -22.85
CA PHE A 240 -5.10 9.86 -22.29
C PHE A 240 -5.32 8.37 -22.01
N GLN A 241 -5.02 7.50 -22.98
CA GLN A 241 -5.09 6.04 -22.78
C GLN A 241 -4.22 5.58 -21.62
N SER A 242 -2.98 6.06 -21.53
CA SER A 242 -2.07 5.71 -20.43
C SER A 242 -2.65 6.08 -19.08
N ILE A 243 -3.25 7.25 -18.94
CA ILE A 243 -3.89 7.69 -17.70
C ILE A 243 -5.09 6.80 -17.35
N VAL A 244 -5.96 6.56 -18.31
CA VAL A 244 -7.19 5.79 -18.10
C VAL A 244 -6.89 4.33 -17.75
N LEU A 245 -5.90 3.69 -18.40
CA LEU A 245 -5.44 2.35 -18.06
C LEU A 245 -4.92 2.23 -16.63
N ASN A 246 -4.21 3.26 -16.13
CA ASN A 246 -3.75 3.27 -14.76
C ASN A 246 -4.91 3.40 -13.75
N PHE A 247 -5.92 4.20 -14.05
CA PHE A 247 -7.14 4.25 -13.22
C PHE A 247 -7.91 2.94 -13.26
N ASP A 248 -8.03 2.30 -14.42
CA ASP A 248 -8.72 1.02 -14.58
C ASP A 248 -8.09 -0.06 -13.69
N VAL A 249 -6.77 -0.21 -13.71
CA VAL A 249 -6.05 -1.20 -12.87
C VAL A 249 -6.32 -0.99 -11.38
N VAL A 250 -6.25 0.27 -10.89
CA VAL A 250 -6.49 0.57 -9.47
C VAL A 250 -7.95 0.31 -9.08
N LEU A 251 -8.90 0.73 -9.93
CA LEU A 251 -10.32 0.57 -9.64
C LEU A 251 -10.76 -0.89 -9.77
N SER A 252 -10.20 -1.65 -10.72
CA SER A 252 -10.42 -3.10 -10.84
C SER A 252 -9.99 -3.83 -9.57
N LEU A 253 -8.86 -3.44 -8.96
CA LEU A 253 -8.47 -3.99 -7.65
C LEU A 253 -9.50 -3.67 -6.55
N VAL A 254 -10.04 -2.45 -6.53
CA VAL A 254 -11.08 -2.07 -5.56
C VAL A 254 -12.34 -2.92 -5.74
N MET A 255 -12.79 -3.12 -6.98
CA MET A 255 -13.94 -4.00 -7.31
C MET A 255 -13.65 -5.46 -6.92
N TYR A 256 -12.43 -5.93 -7.16
CA TYR A 256 -11.99 -7.26 -6.75
C TYR A 256 -12.02 -7.46 -5.23
N ILE A 257 -11.52 -6.50 -4.43
CA ILE A 257 -11.59 -6.53 -2.96
C ILE A 257 -13.05 -6.56 -2.48
N GLN A 258 -13.93 -5.78 -3.14
CA GLN A 258 -15.37 -5.82 -2.84
C GLN A 258 -15.96 -7.20 -3.12
N GLY A 259 -15.60 -7.84 -4.23
CA GLY A 259 -16.01 -9.20 -4.57
C GLY A 259 -15.55 -10.25 -3.54
N LEU A 260 -14.28 -10.18 -3.12
CA LEU A 260 -13.78 -11.03 -2.02
C LEU A 260 -14.57 -10.82 -0.72
N SER A 261 -14.96 -9.57 -0.43
CA SER A 261 -15.79 -9.25 0.73
C SER A 261 -17.17 -9.89 0.64
N VAL A 262 -17.76 -10.00 -0.55
CA VAL A 262 -19.04 -10.70 -0.78
C VAL A 262 -18.87 -12.21 -0.59
N ILE A 263 -17.84 -12.82 -1.15
CA ILE A 263 -17.54 -14.25 -0.97
C ILE A 263 -17.40 -14.57 0.52
N HIS A 264 -16.62 -13.77 1.25
CA HIS A 264 -16.45 -13.95 2.69
C HIS A 264 -17.79 -13.80 3.45
N PHE A 265 -18.61 -12.81 3.08
CA PHE A 265 -19.93 -12.60 3.67
C PHE A 265 -20.86 -13.80 3.40
N PHE A 266 -20.89 -14.30 2.17
CA PHE A 266 -21.67 -15.47 1.78
C PHE A 266 -21.26 -16.72 2.57
N GLY A 267 -19.97 -17.00 2.68
CA GLY A 267 -19.45 -18.12 3.47
C GLY A 267 -19.91 -18.05 4.93
N LYS A 268 -19.89 -16.84 5.54
CA LYS A 268 -20.41 -16.63 6.89
C LYS A 268 -21.94 -16.81 6.99
N ALA A 269 -22.69 -16.26 6.05
CA ALA A 269 -24.15 -16.36 6.03
C ALA A 269 -24.63 -17.83 5.87
N LYS A 270 -23.92 -18.61 5.06
CA LYS A 270 -24.19 -20.04 4.84
C LYS A 270 -23.49 -20.97 5.85
N ARG A 271 -22.83 -20.41 6.87
CA ARG A 271 -22.10 -21.16 7.90
C ARG A 271 -21.03 -22.11 7.33
N TRP A 272 -20.40 -21.73 6.24
CA TRP A 272 -19.28 -22.51 5.70
C TRP A 272 -18.11 -22.54 6.70
N PRO A 273 -17.35 -23.63 6.75
CA PRO A 273 -16.13 -23.67 7.53
C PRO A 273 -15.16 -22.59 6.99
N ASN A 274 -14.44 -21.94 7.89
CA ASN A 274 -13.52 -20.86 7.52
C ASN A 274 -12.52 -21.30 6.45
N PHE A 275 -12.06 -22.56 6.53
CA PHE A 275 -11.15 -23.12 5.52
C PHE A 275 -11.74 -23.11 4.11
N ALA A 276 -12.99 -23.55 3.94
CA ALA A 276 -13.66 -23.57 2.63
C ALA A 276 -13.80 -22.13 2.06
N THR A 277 -14.16 -21.17 2.90
CA THR A 277 -14.27 -19.77 2.48
C THR A 277 -12.92 -19.22 2.05
N ILE A 278 -11.86 -19.48 2.80
CA ILE A 278 -10.49 -19.06 2.46
C ILE A 278 -10.04 -19.75 1.18
N LEU A 279 -10.32 -21.04 1.01
CA LEU A 279 -9.95 -21.78 -0.20
C LEU A 279 -10.59 -21.17 -1.46
N VAL A 280 -11.89 -20.86 -1.41
CA VAL A 280 -12.60 -20.20 -2.52
C VAL A 280 -11.99 -18.83 -2.84
N MET A 281 -11.63 -18.04 -1.82
CA MET A 281 -10.98 -16.74 -2.00
C MET A 281 -9.58 -16.91 -2.64
N VAL A 282 -8.79 -17.90 -2.19
CA VAL A 282 -7.45 -18.18 -2.74
C VAL A 282 -7.56 -18.66 -4.20
N VAL A 283 -8.47 -19.57 -4.50
CA VAL A 283 -8.72 -20.03 -5.89
C VAL A 283 -9.18 -18.87 -6.77
N GLY A 284 -10.07 -18.00 -6.26
CA GLY A 284 -10.50 -16.78 -6.93
C GLY A 284 -9.38 -15.76 -7.17
N THR A 285 -8.27 -15.86 -6.42
CA THR A 285 -7.08 -15.02 -6.60
C THR A 285 -6.06 -15.61 -7.57
N LEU A 286 -5.88 -16.93 -7.54
CA LEU A 286 -4.83 -17.60 -8.31
C LEU A 286 -5.23 -17.87 -9.78
N LEU A 287 -6.51 -18.06 -10.05
CA LEU A 287 -6.99 -18.34 -11.39
C LEU A 287 -7.42 -17.04 -12.09
N THR A 288 -6.72 -16.66 -13.16
CA THR A 288 -7.01 -15.43 -13.93
C THR A 288 -8.49 -15.29 -14.34
N PRO A 289 -9.18 -16.33 -14.87
CA PRO A 289 -10.61 -16.22 -15.17
C PRO A 289 -11.45 -15.95 -13.92
N ALA A 290 -11.09 -16.53 -12.79
CA ALA A 290 -11.82 -16.36 -11.53
C ALA A 290 -11.64 -14.93 -10.95
N THR A 291 -10.50 -14.30 -11.16
CA THR A 291 -10.29 -12.90 -10.70
C THR A 291 -11.26 -11.94 -11.37
N HIS A 292 -11.54 -12.11 -12.67
CA HIS A 292 -12.54 -11.31 -13.38
C HIS A 292 -13.95 -11.55 -12.84
N ILE A 293 -14.31 -12.82 -12.55
CA ILE A 293 -15.62 -13.16 -11.97
C ILE A 293 -15.77 -12.54 -10.58
N VAL A 294 -14.72 -12.60 -9.74
CA VAL A 294 -14.72 -11.98 -8.42
C VAL A 294 -14.85 -10.44 -8.53
N GLY A 295 -14.17 -9.82 -9.49
CA GLY A 295 -14.33 -8.39 -9.76
C GLY A 295 -15.77 -8.02 -10.16
N LEU A 296 -16.37 -8.78 -11.09
CA LEU A 296 -17.78 -8.61 -11.47
C LEU A 296 -18.74 -8.78 -10.28
N LEU A 297 -18.49 -9.76 -9.41
CA LEU A 297 -19.28 -9.95 -8.20
C LEU A 297 -19.23 -8.69 -7.29
N GLY A 298 -18.06 -8.03 -7.22
CA GLY A 298 -17.91 -6.77 -6.52
C GLY A 298 -18.71 -5.63 -7.14
N VAL A 299 -18.69 -5.50 -8.47
CA VAL A 299 -19.52 -4.54 -9.23
C VAL A 299 -21.01 -4.78 -8.96
N ILE A 300 -21.47 -6.02 -9.06
CA ILE A 300 -22.87 -6.40 -8.82
C ILE A 300 -23.29 -6.07 -7.38
N ASP A 301 -22.45 -6.32 -6.38
CA ASP A 301 -22.75 -5.99 -4.98
C ASP A 301 -22.93 -4.49 -4.76
N LEU A 302 -22.12 -3.64 -5.42
CA LEU A 302 -22.28 -2.20 -5.35
C LEU A 302 -23.53 -1.69 -6.07
N CYS A 303 -23.97 -2.38 -7.14
CA CYS A 303 -25.22 -2.08 -7.85
C CYS A 303 -26.44 -2.42 -6.98
N ILE A 304 -26.58 -3.68 -6.56
CA ILE A 304 -27.82 -4.28 -6.05
C ILE A 304 -27.76 -4.50 -4.54
N ASN A 305 -26.57 -4.37 -3.90
CA ASN A 305 -26.32 -4.65 -2.49
C ASN A 305 -26.65 -6.11 -2.10
N LEU A 306 -25.94 -7.06 -2.74
CA LEU A 306 -26.10 -8.50 -2.55
C LEU A 306 -26.07 -8.92 -1.08
N LYS A 307 -25.23 -8.27 -0.26
CA LYS A 307 -25.13 -8.55 1.17
C LYS A 307 -26.45 -8.34 1.92
N LYS A 308 -27.29 -7.38 1.49
CA LYS A 308 -28.62 -7.17 2.08
C LYS A 308 -29.61 -8.25 1.65
N ILE A 309 -29.51 -8.71 0.40
CA ILE A 309 -30.38 -9.76 -0.13
C ILE A 309 -30.09 -11.10 0.56
N ILE A 310 -28.80 -11.42 0.73
CA ILE A 310 -28.37 -12.68 1.37
C ILE A 310 -28.70 -12.72 2.86
N LYS A 311 -28.83 -11.57 3.52
CA LYS A 311 -29.16 -11.48 4.96
C LYS A 311 -30.65 -11.71 5.27
N LYS A 312 -31.52 -11.58 4.26
CA LYS A 312 -32.94 -11.96 4.36
C LYS A 312 -33.11 -13.46 4.20
#